data_0cbb70293fd8f9ce5a83dba0f3faf4e7
#
_entry.id   0cbb70293fd8f9ce5a83dba0f3faf4e7
#
_cell.length_a   1.000
_cell.length_b   1.000
_cell.length_c   1.000
_cell.angle_alpha   90.00
_cell.angle_beta   90.00
_cell.angle_gamma   90.00
#
_symmetry.space_group_name_H-M   'P 1'
#
loop_
_entity.id
_entity.type
_entity.pdbx_description
1 polymer ?
#
loop_
_entity_poly.entity_id
_entity_poly.type
_entity_poly.pdbx_seq_one_letter_code
_entity_poly.pdbx_strand_id
1 'polypeptide(L)'
;MNRVTPIDDRMLERFEQGYAARPELNVMSNAVSRTALPDAAFVPAAAAKLRMDFSVLVKTNNITNQKQSGRCWMFSTLNVLRQRVIAKCNLEDFSFSPTYLAFYDKLEKANLFLENILHFADQDLTDRETYTLLGNPLPDGGQWDMAISLIKKYGVVPSWVMPETVHSTGTAKYLPILNRKLREDALELRAMAKEGKDTAARREEMLAEIYNALCILYGQPPRSFDFEYTDKDEHYHCDRNLTPHTFLEKYVGNDFDDYVVIISSPIHALNRTYCQPFMGDVVEENMFWLNLSQEELEDLTIRQLQAGEGVMFSCDCHPDGDRANGYWDPDCFQFGEVLGGLTFGMTKAERLLTRESTMNHCMMFCGVNLDENGKADRWKIENSWGDASGQKGYYIGSEKWFKANVYQITVRKSLLSDAQRALLDQEPLPMKLWDPLA
;
A
#
# COMPACT_ATOMS: atom_id res chain seq x y z
N MET A 1 33.49 11.91 -24.71
CA MET A 1 32.77 12.57 -23.63
C MET A 1 31.88 13.64 -24.25
N ASN A 2 30.58 13.50 -24.13
CA ASN A 2 29.66 14.57 -24.55
C ASN A 2 29.92 15.81 -23.69
N ARG A 3 30.24 16.92 -24.34
CA ARG A 3 30.51 18.20 -23.68
C ARG A 3 29.23 18.70 -23.03
N VAL A 4 29.20 18.84 -21.72
CA VAL A 4 28.07 19.49 -21.02
C VAL A 4 28.00 20.91 -21.51
N THR A 5 26.87 21.33 -22.07
CA THR A 5 26.64 22.69 -22.59
C THR A 5 25.88 23.48 -21.52
N PRO A 6 26.51 24.50 -20.92
CA PRO A 6 25.80 25.38 -19.98
C PRO A 6 24.76 26.24 -20.71
N ILE A 7 23.75 26.70 -19.98
CA ILE A 7 22.85 27.75 -20.50
C ILE A 7 23.67 29.04 -20.66
N ASP A 8 23.67 29.58 -21.85
CA ASP A 8 24.35 30.84 -22.17
C ASP A 8 23.34 31.98 -22.47
N ASP A 9 23.82 33.19 -22.57
CA ASP A 9 22.99 34.39 -22.79
C ASP A 9 22.19 34.29 -24.09
N ARG A 10 22.74 33.66 -25.14
CA ARG A 10 22.04 33.48 -26.41
C ARG A 10 20.86 32.47 -26.29
N MET A 11 21.00 31.47 -25.42
CA MET A 11 19.90 30.57 -25.13
C MET A 11 18.81 31.29 -24.36
N LEU A 12 19.17 32.10 -23.34
CA LEU A 12 18.23 32.92 -22.58
C LEU A 12 17.46 33.89 -23.46
N GLU A 13 18.15 34.65 -24.33
CA GLU A 13 17.52 35.54 -25.29
C GLU A 13 16.48 34.85 -26.17
N ARG A 14 16.78 33.63 -26.66
CA ARG A 14 15.82 32.84 -27.45
C ARG A 14 14.61 32.39 -26.62
N PHE A 15 14.82 32.00 -25.35
CA PHE A 15 13.73 31.61 -24.45
C PHE A 15 12.83 32.80 -24.14
N GLU A 16 13.40 33.96 -23.83
CA GLU A 16 12.66 35.20 -23.60
C GLU A 16 11.86 35.65 -24.80
N GLN A 17 12.45 35.60 -26.00
CA GLN A 17 11.76 35.90 -27.26
C GLN A 17 10.62 34.90 -27.52
N GLY A 18 10.84 33.60 -27.27
CA GLY A 18 9.83 32.55 -27.38
C GLY A 18 8.67 32.76 -26.41
N TYR A 19 8.96 33.15 -25.17
CA TYR A 19 7.95 33.48 -24.17
C TYR A 19 7.16 34.74 -24.57
N ALA A 20 7.84 35.80 -24.98
CA ALA A 20 7.22 37.08 -25.39
C ALA A 20 6.33 36.94 -26.62
N ALA A 21 6.63 35.99 -27.51
CA ALA A 21 5.82 35.71 -28.70
C ALA A 21 4.48 35.02 -28.40
N ARG A 22 4.25 34.62 -27.13
CA ARG A 22 3.09 33.86 -26.68
C ARG A 22 2.31 34.60 -25.58
N PRO A 23 1.46 35.61 -25.94
CA PRO A 23 0.74 36.44 -24.96
C PRO A 23 -0.15 35.63 -23.98
N GLU A 24 -0.65 34.46 -24.42
CA GLU A 24 -1.44 33.55 -23.59
C GLU A 24 -0.68 33.08 -22.36
N LEU A 25 0.65 32.99 -22.40
CA LEU A 25 1.46 32.59 -21.22
C LEU A 25 1.40 33.61 -20.10
N ASN A 26 1.22 34.92 -20.43
CA ASN A 26 1.03 35.94 -19.40
C ASN A 26 -0.32 35.77 -18.68
N VAL A 27 -1.36 35.36 -19.40
CA VAL A 27 -2.69 35.08 -18.82
C VAL A 27 -2.58 33.92 -17.85
N MET A 28 -1.91 32.82 -18.27
CA MET A 28 -1.66 31.65 -17.40
C MET A 28 -0.81 32.03 -16.18
N SER A 29 0.27 32.79 -16.37
CA SER A 29 1.12 33.29 -15.29
C SER A 29 0.31 34.10 -14.27
N ASN A 30 -0.57 34.98 -14.72
CA ASN A 30 -1.45 35.75 -13.83
C ASN A 30 -2.44 34.85 -13.07
N ALA A 31 -3.01 33.84 -13.71
CA ALA A 31 -3.93 32.89 -13.09
C ALA A 31 -3.23 32.10 -11.98
N VAL A 32 -2.07 31.49 -12.25
CA VAL A 32 -1.34 30.66 -11.27
C VAL A 32 -0.59 31.48 -10.22
N SER A 33 -0.43 32.81 -10.41
CA SER A 33 0.20 33.66 -9.39
C SER A 33 -0.59 33.76 -8.09
N ARG A 34 -1.89 33.43 -8.11
CA ARG A 34 -2.80 33.51 -6.95
C ARG A 34 -3.64 32.26 -6.74
N THR A 35 -3.51 31.27 -7.59
CA THR A 35 -4.23 29.99 -7.54
C THR A 35 -3.23 28.86 -7.55
N ALA A 36 -3.39 27.87 -6.67
CA ALA A 36 -2.52 26.70 -6.69
C ALA A 36 -2.61 25.99 -8.05
N LEU A 37 -1.50 25.48 -8.54
CA LEU A 37 -1.43 24.88 -9.87
C LEU A 37 -2.47 23.75 -10.08
N PRO A 38 -2.72 22.83 -9.14
CA PRO A 38 -3.76 21.83 -9.30
C PRO A 38 -5.16 22.43 -9.46
N ASP A 39 -5.48 23.49 -8.69
CA ASP A 39 -6.78 24.16 -8.77
C ASP A 39 -6.94 24.91 -10.12
N ALA A 40 -5.87 25.51 -10.63
CA ALA A 40 -5.88 26.17 -11.94
C ALA A 40 -5.97 25.19 -13.10
N ALA A 41 -5.46 23.97 -12.94
CA ALA A 41 -5.47 22.92 -13.94
C ALA A 41 -6.73 22.06 -13.90
N PHE A 42 -7.56 22.18 -12.86
CA PHE A 42 -8.72 21.34 -12.64
C PHE A 42 -9.81 21.56 -13.71
N VAL A 43 -10.40 20.47 -14.20
CA VAL A 43 -11.44 20.45 -15.25
C VAL A 43 -12.77 20.00 -14.66
N PRO A 44 -13.65 20.93 -14.22
CA PRO A 44 -14.93 20.59 -13.59
C PRO A 44 -15.83 19.69 -14.43
N ALA A 45 -15.80 19.85 -15.76
CA ALA A 45 -16.62 19.07 -16.67
C ALA A 45 -16.19 17.58 -16.75
N ALA A 46 -14.93 17.28 -16.51
CA ALA A 46 -14.44 15.89 -16.38
C ALA A 46 -14.88 15.30 -15.03
N ALA A 47 -14.65 16.02 -13.94
CA ALA A 47 -15.05 15.60 -12.59
C ALA A 47 -16.57 15.35 -12.45
N ALA A 48 -17.40 16.12 -13.14
CA ALA A 48 -18.86 15.94 -13.15
C ALA A 48 -19.33 14.57 -13.73
N LYS A 49 -18.47 13.86 -14.46
CA LYS A 49 -18.73 12.51 -14.96
C LYS A 49 -18.48 11.42 -13.90
N LEU A 50 -17.68 11.73 -12.90
CA LEU A 50 -17.32 10.81 -11.82
C LEU A 50 -18.40 10.83 -10.74
N ARG A 51 -19.47 10.05 -10.94
CA ARG A 51 -20.62 9.98 -10.03
C ARG A 51 -20.53 8.77 -9.11
N MET A 52 -21.08 8.88 -7.91
CA MET A 52 -21.14 7.81 -6.90
C MET A 52 -22.22 6.74 -7.16
N ASP A 53 -22.71 6.64 -8.39
CA ASP A 53 -23.63 5.60 -8.82
C ASP A 53 -22.85 4.45 -9.47
N PHE A 54 -23.02 3.23 -8.97
CA PHE A 54 -22.30 2.06 -9.43
C PHE A 54 -23.25 0.89 -9.65
N SER A 55 -23.03 0.14 -10.73
CA SER A 55 -23.84 -1.04 -11.06
C SER A 55 -23.52 -2.26 -10.19
N VAL A 56 -22.30 -2.34 -9.64
CA VAL A 56 -21.87 -3.37 -8.70
C VAL A 56 -21.35 -2.69 -7.45
N LEU A 57 -21.89 -3.08 -6.29
CA LEU A 57 -21.49 -2.54 -4.99
C LEU A 57 -21.29 -3.64 -3.96
N VAL A 58 -20.19 -3.58 -3.27
CA VAL A 58 -19.96 -4.32 -2.02
C VAL A 58 -20.29 -3.39 -0.87
N LYS A 59 -21.12 -3.86 0.05
CA LYS A 59 -21.47 -3.06 1.24
C LYS A 59 -20.24 -2.89 2.13
N THR A 60 -19.96 -1.66 2.51
CA THR A 60 -18.90 -1.29 3.44
C THR A 60 -19.49 -0.51 4.62
N ASN A 61 -18.72 -0.36 5.68
CA ASN A 61 -19.15 0.24 6.95
C ASN A 61 -18.40 1.56 7.21
N ASN A 62 -18.11 1.89 8.47
CA ASN A 62 -17.42 3.12 8.83
C ASN A 62 -16.02 3.20 8.20
N ILE A 63 -15.66 4.40 7.79
CA ILE A 63 -14.35 4.68 7.20
C ILE A 63 -13.28 4.70 8.29
N THR A 64 -12.21 3.97 8.04
CA THR A 64 -11.04 3.92 8.92
C THR A 64 -10.10 5.11 8.68
N ASN A 65 -9.19 5.37 9.63
CA ASN A 65 -8.24 6.49 9.51
C ASN A 65 -6.86 6.11 10.04
N GLN A 66 -5.91 5.91 9.10
CA GLN A 66 -4.50 5.60 9.41
C GLN A 66 -3.70 6.78 9.98
N LYS A 67 -4.27 8.01 9.95
CA LYS A 67 -3.62 9.25 10.40
C LYS A 67 -2.27 9.49 9.68
N GLN A 68 -1.22 9.83 10.43
CA GLN A 68 0.12 10.13 9.95
C GLN A 68 1.04 8.89 10.02
N SER A 69 0.56 7.75 9.52
CA SER A 69 1.31 6.49 9.50
C SER A 69 1.24 5.82 8.12
N GLY A 70 2.24 5.02 7.76
CA GLY A 70 2.30 4.26 6.50
C GLY A 70 1.58 2.90 6.56
N ARG A 71 0.51 2.78 7.36
CA ARG A 71 -0.22 1.52 7.59
C ARG A 71 -1.39 1.29 6.64
N CYS A 72 -1.46 1.99 5.48
CA CYS A 72 -2.56 1.86 4.52
C CYS A 72 -2.82 0.39 4.10
N TRP A 73 -1.76 -0.37 3.88
CA TRP A 73 -1.81 -1.79 3.52
C TRP A 73 -2.48 -2.66 4.60
N MET A 74 -2.20 -2.37 5.85
CA MET A 74 -2.79 -3.05 7.01
C MET A 74 -4.28 -2.68 7.16
N PHE A 75 -4.60 -1.38 7.05
CA PHE A 75 -5.98 -0.91 7.11
C PHE A 75 -6.82 -1.50 5.98
N SER A 76 -6.34 -1.48 4.74
CA SER A 76 -7.08 -2.02 3.60
C SER A 76 -7.31 -3.53 3.70
N THR A 77 -6.31 -4.30 4.15
CA THR A 77 -6.47 -5.74 4.43
C THR A 77 -7.49 -5.98 5.53
N LEU A 78 -7.39 -5.29 6.66
CA LEU A 78 -8.34 -5.41 7.76
C LEU A 78 -9.76 -4.96 7.37
N ASN A 79 -9.90 -3.99 6.46
CA ASN A 79 -11.21 -3.57 5.94
C ASN A 79 -11.86 -4.65 5.06
N VAL A 80 -11.10 -5.42 4.30
CA VAL A 80 -11.61 -6.61 3.60
C VAL A 80 -12.10 -7.65 4.63
N LEU A 81 -11.29 -7.95 5.62
CA LEU A 81 -11.57 -9.03 6.58
C LEU A 81 -12.66 -8.69 7.59
N ARG A 82 -12.83 -7.42 7.99
CA ARG A 82 -13.86 -7.02 8.96
C ARG A 82 -15.28 -7.33 8.50
N GLN A 83 -15.51 -7.39 7.19
CA GLN A 83 -16.82 -7.73 6.64
C GLN A 83 -17.29 -9.11 7.09
N ARG A 84 -16.37 -10.04 7.31
CA ARG A 84 -16.66 -11.39 7.82
C ARG A 84 -17.21 -11.35 9.25
N VAL A 85 -16.57 -10.56 10.13
CA VAL A 85 -17.02 -10.38 11.51
C VAL A 85 -18.39 -9.70 11.53
N ILE A 86 -18.57 -8.64 10.75
CA ILE A 86 -19.82 -7.90 10.63
C ILE A 86 -20.97 -8.80 10.17
N ALA A 87 -20.74 -9.60 9.14
CA ALA A 87 -21.74 -10.53 8.63
C ALA A 87 -22.06 -11.64 9.65
N LYS A 88 -21.04 -12.24 10.25
CA LYS A 88 -21.20 -13.35 11.20
C LYS A 88 -21.89 -12.94 12.50
N CYS A 89 -21.58 -11.76 13.00
CA CYS A 89 -22.10 -11.23 14.25
C CYS A 89 -23.33 -10.33 14.06
N ASN A 90 -23.84 -10.17 12.84
CA ASN A 90 -24.93 -9.24 12.50
C ASN A 90 -24.69 -7.83 13.06
N LEU A 91 -23.46 -7.29 12.88
CA LEU A 91 -23.08 -5.99 13.42
C LEU A 91 -23.38 -4.87 12.44
N GLU A 92 -23.68 -3.66 12.98
CA GLU A 92 -23.75 -2.45 12.17
C GLU A 92 -22.35 -2.04 11.69
N ASP A 93 -21.37 -2.12 12.60
CA ASP A 93 -19.98 -1.81 12.33
C ASP A 93 -19.01 -2.63 13.18
N PHE A 94 -17.79 -2.77 12.71
CA PHE A 94 -16.70 -3.42 13.43
C PHE A 94 -15.36 -2.94 12.88
N SER A 95 -14.36 -2.85 13.76
CA SER A 95 -12.97 -2.58 13.37
C SER A 95 -12.00 -3.44 14.18
N PHE A 96 -11.01 -4.00 13.50
CA PHE A 96 -9.85 -4.60 14.13
C PHE A 96 -8.89 -3.53 14.68
N SER A 97 -7.96 -3.93 15.54
CA SER A 97 -6.86 -3.09 16.00
C SER A 97 -5.71 -3.12 14.99
N PRO A 98 -5.47 -2.05 14.22
CA PRO A 98 -4.26 -1.95 13.42
C PRO A 98 -3.01 -1.75 14.29
N THR A 99 -3.17 -1.23 15.51
CA THR A 99 -2.07 -1.06 16.48
C THR A 99 -1.48 -2.41 16.89
N TYR A 100 -2.31 -3.42 17.09
CA TYR A 100 -1.90 -4.78 17.43
C TYR A 100 -0.99 -5.39 16.36
N LEU A 101 -1.41 -5.35 15.11
CA LEU A 101 -0.59 -5.86 14.00
C LEU A 101 0.64 -4.99 13.74
N ALA A 102 0.53 -3.67 13.87
CA ALA A 102 1.67 -2.77 13.69
C ALA A 102 2.78 -2.98 14.74
N PHE A 103 2.43 -3.39 15.95
CA PHE A 103 3.42 -3.79 16.96
C PHE A 103 4.28 -4.94 16.44
N TYR A 104 3.64 -5.99 15.97
CA TYR A 104 4.35 -7.17 15.47
C TYR A 104 5.03 -6.93 14.13
N ASP A 105 4.45 -6.12 13.25
CA ASP A 105 5.10 -5.68 12.01
C ASP A 105 6.47 -5.05 12.29
N LYS A 106 6.52 -4.12 13.25
CA LYS A 106 7.80 -3.47 13.59
C LYS A 106 8.81 -4.43 14.22
N LEU A 107 8.35 -5.36 15.04
CA LEU A 107 9.23 -6.37 15.65
C LEU A 107 9.76 -7.35 14.61
N GLU A 108 8.91 -7.87 13.75
CA GLU A 108 9.30 -8.82 12.68
C GLU A 108 10.21 -8.17 11.64
N LYS A 109 9.91 -6.94 11.22
CA LYS A 109 10.79 -6.20 10.31
C LYS A 109 12.17 -5.93 10.91
N ALA A 110 12.24 -5.63 12.21
CA ALA A 110 13.52 -5.50 12.90
C ALA A 110 14.30 -6.82 12.86
N ASN A 111 13.62 -7.95 13.11
CA ASN A 111 14.23 -9.27 13.02
C ASN A 111 14.69 -9.58 11.58
N LEU A 112 13.82 -9.39 10.58
CA LEU A 112 14.16 -9.61 9.17
C LEU A 112 15.33 -8.74 8.71
N PHE A 113 15.38 -7.48 9.15
CA PHE A 113 16.50 -6.59 8.85
C PHE A 113 17.82 -7.13 9.40
N LEU A 114 17.85 -7.58 10.67
CA LEU A 114 19.06 -8.11 11.29
C LEU A 114 19.51 -9.44 10.63
N GLU A 115 18.55 -10.31 10.24
CA GLU A 115 18.84 -11.53 9.49
C GLU A 115 19.44 -11.20 8.10
N ASN A 116 18.82 -10.27 7.38
CA ASN A 116 19.33 -9.85 6.06
C ASN A 116 20.74 -9.22 6.15
N ILE A 117 20.98 -8.43 7.20
CA ILE A 117 22.32 -7.84 7.45
C ILE A 117 23.36 -8.91 7.71
N LEU A 118 23.00 -9.98 8.41
CA LEU A 118 23.90 -11.14 8.61
C LEU A 118 24.09 -11.95 7.34
N HIS A 119 23.04 -12.13 6.52
CA HIS A 119 23.14 -12.78 5.22
C HIS A 119 24.16 -12.08 4.28
N PHE A 120 24.20 -10.76 4.31
CA PHE A 120 25.13 -9.95 3.52
C PHE A 120 26.37 -9.48 4.33
N ALA A 121 26.74 -10.18 5.40
CA ALA A 121 27.84 -9.75 6.28
C ALA A 121 29.20 -9.62 5.58
N ASP A 122 29.43 -10.42 4.53
CA ASP A 122 30.70 -10.41 3.76
C ASP A 122 30.78 -9.27 2.74
N GLN A 123 29.65 -8.65 2.37
CA GLN A 123 29.63 -7.52 1.45
C GLN A 123 30.15 -6.24 2.13
N ASP A 124 30.58 -5.25 1.33
CA ASP A 124 30.86 -3.92 1.84
C ASP A 124 29.57 -3.14 2.15
N LEU A 125 29.66 -2.15 3.05
CA LEU A 125 28.51 -1.29 3.41
C LEU A 125 27.96 -0.49 2.21
N THR A 126 28.76 -0.33 1.17
CA THR A 126 28.41 0.39 -0.07
C THR A 126 27.93 -0.53 -1.18
N ASP A 127 27.99 -1.84 -1.00
CA ASP A 127 27.39 -2.79 -1.94
C ASP A 127 25.88 -2.58 -1.99
N ARG A 128 25.30 -2.73 -3.16
CA ARG A 128 23.94 -2.23 -3.43
C ARG A 128 22.88 -2.85 -2.52
N GLU A 129 22.96 -4.15 -2.26
CA GLU A 129 22.05 -4.87 -1.37
C GLU A 129 22.15 -4.34 0.06
N THR A 130 23.35 -4.35 0.62
CA THR A 130 23.63 -3.86 1.97
C THR A 130 23.25 -2.39 2.12
N TYR A 131 23.63 -1.55 1.15
CA TYR A 131 23.30 -0.12 1.15
C TYR A 131 21.79 0.14 1.12
N THR A 132 21.05 -0.64 0.32
CA THR A 132 19.59 -0.54 0.23
C THR A 132 18.94 -0.91 1.56
N LEU A 133 19.34 -2.01 2.19
CA LEU A 133 18.83 -2.43 3.51
C LEU A 133 19.13 -1.37 4.58
N LEU A 134 20.36 -0.86 4.64
CA LEU A 134 20.75 0.19 5.60
C LEU A 134 20.03 1.53 5.37
N GLY A 135 19.50 1.76 4.16
CA GLY A 135 18.75 2.97 3.83
C GLY A 135 17.48 3.12 4.68
N ASN A 136 16.74 2.04 4.88
CA ASN A 136 15.50 2.04 5.66
C ASN A 136 15.32 0.70 6.42
N PRO A 137 15.97 0.51 7.58
CA PRO A 137 15.93 -0.74 8.34
C PRO A 137 14.52 -1.15 8.78
N LEU A 138 13.67 -0.18 9.13
CA LEU A 138 12.33 -0.42 9.65
C LEU A 138 11.30 0.38 8.83
N PRO A 139 10.95 -0.10 7.62
CA PRO A 139 9.99 0.57 6.77
C PRO A 139 8.58 0.54 7.37
N ASP A 140 7.77 1.57 7.05
CA ASP A 140 6.40 1.68 7.53
C ASP A 140 5.38 1.00 6.59
N GLY A 141 5.70 0.96 5.30
CA GLY A 141 4.88 0.33 4.27
C GLY A 141 4.85 -1.20 4.34
N GLY A 142 3.95 -1.79 3.58
CA GLY A 142 3.79 -3.24 3.44
C GLY A 142 2.70 -3.57 2.44
N GLN A 143 2.33 -4.85 2.37
CA GLN A 143 1.44 -5.40 1.36
C GLN A 143 0.52 -6.48 1.96
N TRP A 144 -0.39 -7.04 1.15
CA TRP A 144 -1.33 -8.08 1.59
C TRP A 144 -0.62 -9.28 2.23
N ASP A 145 0.40 -9.84 1.55
CA ASP A 145 1.10 -11.02 2.04
C ASP A 145 1.67 -10.81 3.44
N MET A 146 2.24 -9.64 3.69
CA MET A 146 2.79 -9.26 5.01
C MET A 146 1.68 -9.20 6.06
N ALA A 147 0.54 -8.55 5.76
CA ALA A 147 -0.58 -8.49 6.70
C ALA A 147 -1.10 -9.90 7.05
N ILE A 148 -1.19 -10.77 6.05
CA ILE A 148 -1.66 -12.15 6.26
C ILE A 148 -0.65 -12.97 7.04
N SER A 149 0.65 -12.84 6.79
CA SER A 149 1.70 -13.51 7.58
C SER A 149 1.63 -13.13 9.06
N LEU A 150 1.45 -11.83 9.36
CA LEU A 150 1.24 -11.36 10.74
C LEU A 150 -0.06 -11.91 11.34
N ILE A 151 -1.16 -11.90 10.59
CA ILE A 151 -2.47 -12.41 11.05
C ILE A 151 -2.39 -13.90 11.34
N LYS A 152 -1.76 -14.68 10.49
CA LYS A 152 -1.55 -16.12 10.70
C LYS A 152 -0.69 -16.38 11.95
N LYS A 153 0.39 -15.61 12.13
CA LYS A 153 1.35 -15.82 13.21
C LYS A 153 0.86 -15.31 14.57
N TYR A 154 0.12 -14.19 14.60
CA TYR A 154 -0.24 -13.52 15.86
C TYR A 154 -1.74 -13.43 16.13
N GLY A 155 -2.58 -13.75 15.15
CA GLY A 155 -4.03 -13.54 15.24
C GLY A 155 -4.42 -12.08 15.06
N VAL A 156 -5.63 -11.76 15.45
CA VAL A 156 -6.20 -10.39 15.40
C VAL A 156 -7.03 -10.11 16.64
N VAL A 157 -7.18 -8.82 16.95
CA VAL A 157 -8.03 -8.37 18.07
C VAL A 157 -8.92 -7.22 17.64
N PRO A 158 -10.08 -7.01 18.28
CA PRO A 158 -10.92 -5.83 18.10
C PRO A 158 -10.18 -4.53 18.45
N SER A 159 -10.56 -3.42 17.84
CA SER A 159 -9.90 -2.11 17.99
C SER A 159 -9.82 -1.61 19.44
N TRP A 160 -10.84 -1.91 20.26
CA TRP A 160 -10.86 -1.49 21.68
C TRP A 160 -9.96 -2.32 22.58
N VAL A 161 -9.52 -3.51 22.15
CA VAL A 161 -8.63 -4.40 22.94
C VAL A 161 -7.20 -3.87 22.95
N MET A 162 -6.74 -3.30 21.83
CA MET A 162 -5.47 -2.58 21.75
C MET A 162 -5.67 -1.30 20.94
N PRO A 163 -6.07 -0.19 21.58
CA PRO A 163 -6.42 1.05 20.89
C PRO A 163 -5.20 1.77 20.32
N GLU A 164 -5.47 2.75 19.46
CA GLU A 164 -4.44 3.62 18.88
C GLU A 164 -3.75 4.47 19.95
N THR A 165 -2.45 4.68 19.77
CA THR A 165 -1.62 5.58 20.55
C THR A 165 -1.17 6.78 19.71
N VAL A 166 -0.57 7.79 20.35
CA VAL A 166 0.05 8.92 19.64
C VAL A 166 1.13 8.44 18.67
N HIS A 167 1.83 7.36 19.02
CA HIS A 167 2.94 6.83 18.21
C HIS A 167 2.46 5.90 17.10
N SER A 168 1.42 5.10 17.34
CA SER A 168 0.83 4.27 16.28
C SER A 168 0.18 5.13 15.19
N THR A 169 -0.39 6.29 15.56
CA THR A 169 -0.98 7.25 14.61
C THR A 169 0.02 8.23 13.98
N GLY A 170 1.29 8.26 14.43
CA GLY A 170 2.31 9.22 13.98
C GLY A 170 3.70 8.62 13.94
N THR A 171 3.92 7.65 13.05
CA THR A 171 5.12 6.78 12.99
C THR A 171 6.42 7.52 12.67
N ALA A 172 6.37 8.58 11.87
CA ALA A 172 7.54 9.38 11.47
C ALA A 172 8.32 9.98 12.65
N LYS A 173 7.71 10.10 13.84
CA LYS A 173 8.36 10.71 15.01
C LYS A 173 9.34 9.79 15.72
N TYR A 174 9.14 8.48 15.68
CA TYR A 174 9.98 7.51 16.39
C TYR A 174 10.79 6.60 15.46
N LEU A 175 10.34 6.34 14.23
CA LEU A 175 11.04 5.48 13.28
C LEU A 175 12.50 5.88 13.05
N PRO A 176 12.87 7.16 12.91
CA PRO A 176 14.27 7.55 12.77
C PRO A 176 15.15 7.13 13.95
N ILE A 177 14.57 7.06 15.16
CA ILE A 177 15.28 6.66 16.38
C ILE A 177 15.54 5.16 16.37
N LEU A 178 14.51 4.34 16.08
CA LEU A 178 14.67 2.89 15.98
C LEU A 178 15.56 2.49 14.79
N ASN A 179 15.44 3.18 13.65
CA ASN A 179 16.30 2.98 12.49
C ASN A 179 17.78 3.28 12.80
N ARG A 180 18.07 4.29 13.62
CA ARG A 180 19.45 4.54 14.08
C ARG A 180 19.95 3.39 14.94
N LYS A 181 19.17 2.95 15.91
CA LYS A 181 19.52 1.79 16.76
C LYS A 181 19.81 0.55 15.93
N LEU A 182 18.91 0.20 15.00
CA LEU A 182 19.11 -0.97 14.14
C LEU A 182 20.35 -0.88 13.24
N ARG A 183 20.75 0.33 12.80
CA ARG A 183 22.03 0.50 12.08
C ARG A 183 23.24 0.28 12.99
N GLU A 184 23.17 0.70 14.26
CA GLU A 184 24.22 0.42 15.25
C GLU A 184 24.33 -1.09 15.50
N ASP A 185 23.18 -1.77 15.68
CA ASP A 185 23.10 -3.23 15.84
C ASP A 185 23.65 -3.97 14.62
N ALA A 186 23.32 -3.51 13.43
CA ALA A 186 23.85 -4.07 12.17
C ALA A 186 25.37 -4.03 12.11
N LEU A 187 26.01 -2.94 12.53
CA LEU A 187 27.47 -2.83 12.56
C LEU A 187 28.09 -3.78 13.56
N GLU A 188 27.51 -3.90 14.74
CA GLU A 188 27.96 -4.83 15.78
C GLU A 188 27.86 -6.28 15.31
N LEU A 189 26.68 -6.71 14.81
CA LEU A 189 26.47 -8.09 14.34
C LEU A 189 27.39 -8.45 13.17
N ARG A 190 27.60 -7.53 12.22
CA ARG A 190 28.55 -7.74 11.09
C ARG A 190 29.99 -7.90 11.58
N ALA A 191 30.42 -7.13 12.58
CA ALA A 191 31.73 -7.27 13.18
C ALA A 191 31.89 -8.64 13.86
N MET A 192 30.90 -9.07 14.63
CA MET A 192 30.88 -10.38 15.27
C MET A 192 30.94 -11.53 14.25
N ALA A 193 30.12 -11.43 13.18
CA ALA A 193 30.10 -12.44 12.11
C ALA A 193 31.46 -12.55 11.40
N LYS A 194 32.13 -11.43 11.10
CA LYS A 194 33.47 -11.40 10.50
C LYS A 194 34.55 -12.01 11.39
N GLU A 195 34.35 -11.94 12.71
CA GLU A 195 35.24 -12.60 13.69
C GLU A 195 34.87 -14.07 13.92
N GLY A 196 33.85 -14.60 13.25
CA GLY A 196 33.37 -15.97 13.41
C GLY A 196 32.68 -16.23 14.77
N LYS A 197 32.20 -15.20 15.45
CA LYS A 197 31.47 -15.30 16.71
C LYS A 197 30.01 -15.67 16.46
N ASP A 198 29.41 -16.37 17.43
CA ASP A 198 27.96 -16.61 17.44
C ASP A 198 27.21 -15.29 17.65
N THR A 199 26.30 -14.98 16.76
CA THR A 199 25.49 -13.75 16.76
C THR A 199 24.09 -13.95 17.33
N ALA A 200 23.63 -15.20 17.53
CA ALA A 200 22.25 -15.52 17.85
C ALA A 200 21.79 -14.89 19.17
N ALA A 201 22.54 -15.10 20.25
CA ALA A 201 22.20 -14.56 21.57
C ALA A 201 22.19 -13.02 21.57
N ARG A 202 23.17 -12.40 20.91
CA ARG A 202 23.24 -10.94 20.85
C ARG A 202 22.10 -10.34 20.05
N ARG A 203 21.73 -10.97 18.93
CA ARG A 203 20.56 -10.56 18.16
C ARG A 203 19.27 -10.65 18.97
N GLU A 204 19.09 -11.72 19.77
CA GLU A 204 17.92 -11.86 20.64
C GLU A 204 17.86 -10.72 21.68
N GLU A 205 19.00 -10.34 22.29
CA GLU A 205 19.05 -9.17 23.18
C GLU A 205 18.65 -7.87 22.48
N MET A 206 19.16 -7.62 21.25
CA MET A 206 18.81 -6.46 20.46
C MET A 206 17.31 -6.41 20.13
N LEU A 207 16.73 -7.55 19.78
CA LEU A 207 15.28 -7.65 19.55
C LEU A 207 14.46 -7.42 20.83
N ALA A 208 14.95 -7.85 22.00
CA ALA A 208 14.32 -7.56 23.28
C ALA A 208 14.33 -6.05 23.59
N GLU A 209 15.40 -5.33 23.23
CA GLU A 209 15.45 -3.87 23.34
C GLU A 209 14.38 -3.20 22.44
N ILE A 210 14.23 -3.67 21.19
CA ILE A 210 13.19 -3.19 20.27
C ILE A 210 11.79 -3.51 20.80
N TYR A 211 11.56 -4.74 21.31
CA TYR A 211 10.29 -5.14 21.92
C TYR A 211 9.91 -4.21 23.08
N ASN A 212 10.85 -3.91 23.97
CA ASN A 212 10.61 -3.00 25.09
C ASN A 212 10.25 -1.59 24.61
N ALA A 213 10.95 -1.08 23.59
CA ALA A 213 10.63 0.21 22.99
C ALA A 213 9.22 0.22 22.39
N LEU A 214 8.84 -0.85 21.68
CA LEU A 214 7.50 -0.99 21.11
C LEU A 214 6.41 -1.08 22.19
N CYS A 215 6.65 -1.78 23.30
CA CYS A 215 5.72 -1.78 24.44
C CYS A 215 5.48 -0.38 25.02
N ILE A 216 6.51 0.47 25.05
CA ILE A 216 6.40 1.85 25.50
C ILE A 216 5.61 2.70 24.49
N LEU A 217 5.81 2.48 23.20
CA LEU A 217 5.22 3.28 22.12
C LEU A 217 3.76 2.89 21.79
N TYR A 218 3.48 1.60 21.82
CA TYR A 218 2.22 1.01 21.34
C TYR A 218 1.36 0.40 22.46
N GLY A 219 1.96 0.12 23.63
CA GLY A 219 1.37 -0.73 24.66
C GLY A 219 1.76 -2.21 24.47
N GLN A 220 1.67 -2.98 25.54
CA GLN A 220 1.93 -4.41 25.50
C GLN A 220 0.75 -5.15 24.82
N PRO A 221 1.00 -5.99 23.80
CA PRO A 221 -0.06 -6.76 23.16
C PRO A 221 -0.79 -7.68 24.14
N PRO A 222 -2.13 -7.72 24.13
CA PRO A 222 -2.92 -8.57 24.99
C PRO A 222 -2.78 -10.04 24.60
N ARG A 223 -2.78 -10.94 25.59
CA ARG A 223 -2.78 -12.39 25.36
C ARG A 223 -4.19 -12.98 25.29
N SER A 224 -5.13 -12.36 25.97
CA SER A 224 -6.55 -12.74 25.95
C SER A 224 -7.43 -11.53 26.21
N PHE A 225 -8.69 -11.62 25.81
CA PHE A 225 -9.71 -10.59 25.98
C PHE A 225 -11.11 -11.19 25.94
N ASP A 226 -12.09 -10.43 26.39
CA ASP A 226 -13.51 -10.75 26.21
C ASP A 226 -14.03 -9.99 24.99
N PHE A 227 -14.80 -10.68 24.12
CA PHE A 227 -15.47 -10.08 22.97
C PHE A 227 -16.94 -9.92 23.28
N GLU A 228 -17.31 -8.69 23.56
CA GLU A 228 -18.67 -8.29 23.88
C GLU A 228 -19.23 -7.41 22.74
N TYR A 229 -20.46 -7.68 22.32
CA TYR A 229 -21.13 -6.88 21.29
C TYR A 229 -22.66 -6.99 21.40
N THR A 230 -23.35 -5.98 20.87
CA THR A 230 -24.79 -6.01 20.63
C THR A 230 -25.01 -6.05 19.13
N ASP A 231 -25.80 -7.02 18.68
CA ASP A 231 -26.15 -7.17 17.25
C ASP A 231 -27.23 -6.17 16.81
N LYS A 232 -27.57 -6.14 15.51
CA LYS A 232 -28.60 -5.26 14.95
C LYS A 232 -30.00 -5.52 15.49
N ASP A 233 -30.23 -6.70 16.04
CA ASP A 233 -31.51 -7.11 16.62
C ASP A 233 -31.55 -6.82 18.13
N GLU A 234 -30.59 -6.00 18.63
CA GLU A 234 -30.45 -5.56 20.02
C GLU A 234 -30.14 -6.71 21.00
N HIS A 235 -29.65 -7.85 20.53
CA HIS A 235 -29.22 -8.95 21.40
C HIS A 235 -27.78 -8.76 21.84
N TYR A 236 -27.55 -8.89 23.14
CA TYR A 236 -26.20 -8.88 23.72
C TYR A 236 -25.54 -10.24 23.60
N HIS A 237 -24.26 -10.24 23.20
CA HIS A 237 -23.40 -11.38 23.08
C HIS A 237 -22.10 -11.17 23.84
N CYS A 238 -21.57 -12.22 24.46
CA CYS A 238 -20.30 -12.18 25.16
C CYS A 238 -19.55 -13.51 24.98
N ASP A 239 -18.34 -13.43 24.49
CA ASP A 239 -17.43 -14.54 24.34
C ASP A 239 -16.18 -14.25 25.16
N ARG A 240 -15.97 -15.05 26.22
CA ARG A 240 -14.97 -14.74 27.23
C ARG A 240 -13.64 -15.43 26.98
N ASN A 241 -12.57 -14.78 27.43
CA ASN A 241 -11.22 -15.30 27.47
C ASN A 241 -10.73 -15.83 26.10
N LEU A 242 -11.05 -15.10 25.04
CA LEU A 242 -10.52 -15.39 23.71
C LEU A 242 -9.06 -14.99 23.61
N THR A 243 -8.25 -15.80 22.97
CA THR A 243 -6.94 -15.40 22.48
C THR A 243 -7.08 -14.74 21.10
N PRO A 244 -6.08 -13.96 20.61
CA PRO A 244 -6.11 -13.42 19.26
C PRO A 244 -6.32 -14.50 18.19
N HIS A 245 -5.79 -15.71 18.36
CA HIS A 245 -5.98 -16.83 17.45
C HIS A 245 -7.39 -17.43 17.54
N THR A 246 -7.91 -17.68 18.73
CA THR A 246 -9.27 -18.22 18.87
C THR A 246 -10.33 -17.24 18.36
N PHE A 247 -10.08 -15.93 18.49
CA PHE A 247 -10.92 -14.91 17.89
C PHE A 247 -10.82 -14.95 16.35
N LEU A 248 -9.62 -15.04 15.80
CA LEU A 248 -9.37 -15.18 14.36
C LEU A 248 -10.14 -16.38 13.78
N GLU A 249 -9.92 -17.57 14.33
CA GLU A 249 -10.55 -18.82 13.89
C GLU A 249 -12.08 -18.73 13.96
N LYS A 250 -12.60 -18.21 15.09
CA LYS A 250 -14.03 -18.17 15.34
C LYS A 250 -14.77 -17.13 14.50
N TYR A 251 -14.21 -15.95 14.30
CA TYR A 251 -14.93 -14.81 13.74
C TYR A 251 -14.47 -14.39 12.33
N VAL A 252 -13.27 -14.71 11.94
CA VAL A 252 -12.69 -14.35 10.64
C VAL A 252 -12.51 -15.55 9.72
N GLY A 253 -12.02 -16.66 10.26
CA GLY A 253 -11.61 -17.83 9.49
C GLY A 253 -10.11 -17.81 9.18
N ASN A 254 -9.64 -18.87 8.49
CA ASN A 254 -8.23 -19.09 8.18
C ASN A 254 -7.99 -19.44 6.69
N ASP A 255 -8.94 -19.14 5.81
CA ASP A 255 -8.91 -19.41 4.37
C ASP A 255 -8.03 -18.39 3.59
N PHE A 256 -6.96 -17.90 4.21
CA PHE A 256 -6.09 -16.89 3.61
C PHE A 256 -5.28 -17.43 2.43
N ASP A 257 -4.99 -18.74 2.44
CA ASP A 257 -4.29 -19.41 1.34
C ASP A 257 -5.14 -19.52 0.06
N ASP A 258 -6.44 -19.21 0.15
CA ASP A 258 -7.33 -19.13 -1.01
C ASP A 258 -7.16 -17.82 -1.80
N TYR A 259 -6.38 -16.86 -1.28
CA TYR A 259 -6.07 -15.62 -1.98
C TYR A 259 -4.75 -15.73 -2.73
N VAL A 260 -4.63 -14.89 -3.74
CA VAL A 260 -3.42 -14.68 -4.53
C VAL A 260 -3.26 -13.20 -4.83
N VAL A 261 -2.02 -12.75 -4.78
CA VAL A 261 -1.65 -11.40 -5.18
C VAL A 261 -1.30 -11.40 -6.66
N ILE A 262 -2.02 -10.58 -7.42
CA ILE A 262 -1.79 -10.36 -8.84
C ILE A 262 -1.16 -9.00 -9.02
N ILE A 263 -0.04 -8.94 -9.73
CA ILE A 263 0.57 -7.67 -10.15
C ILE A 263 0.35 -7.45 -11.64
N SER A 264 0.35 -6.19 -12.07
CA SER A 264 0.43 -5.81 -13.48
C SER A 264 1.64 -4.92 -13.68
N SER A 265 2.76 -5.58 -13.91
CA SER A 265 4.07 -4.95 -14.09
C SER A 265 4.50 -5.02 -15.55
N PRO A 266 4.54 -3.89 -16.28
CA PRO A 266 4.95 -3.88 -17.68
C PRO A 266 6.47 -4.03 -17.88
N ILE A 267 7.25 -4.01 -16.79
CA ILE A 267 8.72 -4.18 -16.82
C ILE A 267 9.17 -5.61 -16.52
N HIS A 268 8.21 -6.48 -16.16
CA HIS A 268 8.45 -7.90 -15.89
C HIS A 268 7.70 -8.78 -16.90
N ALA A 269 8.19 -10.01 -17.12
CA ALA A 269 7.51 -10.95 -18.02
C ALA A 269 6.11 -11.29 -17.50
N LEU A 270 5.10 -11.23 -18.38
CA LEU A 270 3.74 -11.67 -18.10
C LEU A 270 3.68 -13.19 -17.95
N ASN A 271 2.64 -13.67 -17.27
CA ASN A 271 2.38 -15.10 -17.02
C ASN A 271 3.54 -15.78 -16.27
N ARG A 272 4.16 -15.05 -15.35
CA ARG A 272 5.24 -15.51 -14.50
C ARG A 272 4.97 -15.15 -13.05
N THR A 273 5.48 -15.99 -12.16
CA THR A 273 5.46 -15.74 -10.72
C THR A 273 6.76 -15.10 -10.27
N TYR A 274 6.63 -14.24 -9.25
CA TYR A 274 7.73 -13.46 -8.68
C TYR A 274 7.70 -13.55 -7.16
N CYS A 275 8.86 -13.40 -6.51
CA CYS A 275 8.98 -13.31 -5.06
C CYS A 275 9.94 -12.19 -4.64
N GLN A 276 9.85 -11.79 -3.38
CA GLN A 276 10.69 -10.76 -2.75
C GLN A 276 11.46 -11.37 -1.58
N PRO A 277 12.63 -11.99 -1.83
CA PRO A 277 13.29 -12.84 -0.84
C PRO A 277 13.85 -12.10 0.38
N PHE A 278 14.11 -10.79 0.27
CA PHE A 278 14.70 -9.97 1.34
C PHE A 278 13.79 -8.84 1.83
N MET A 279 12.54 -8.88 1.42
CA MET A 279 11.51 -7.92 1.83
C MET A 279 10.35 -8.67 2.46
N GLY A 280 9.62 -7.98 3.35
CA GLY A 280 8.53 -8.59 4.10
C GLY A 280 8.54 -8.13 5.54
N ASP A 281 8.02 -8.99 6.40
CA ASP A 281 8.02 -8.84 7.86
C ASP A 281 8.41 -10.17 8.53
N VAL A 282 7.62 -11.21 8.43
CA VAL A 282 7.89 -12.52 9.04
C VAL A 282 8.96 -13.26 8.25
N VAL A 283 10.03 -13.66 8.92
CA VAL A 283 11.13 -14.46 8.33
C VAL A 283 10.57 -15.77 7.78
N GLU A 284 11.07 -16.18 6.62
CA GLU A 284 10.66 -17.38 5.87
C GLU A 284 9.28 -17.26 5.16
N GLU A 285 8.51 -16.21 5.39
CA GLU A 285 7.28 -15.93 4.66
C GLU A 285 7.59 -15.02 3.45
N ASN A 286 7.67 -15.63 2.26
CA ASN A 286 7.96 -14.88 1.04
C ASN A 286 6.69 -14.26 0.44
N MET A 287 6.78 -13.01 0.02
CA MET A 287 5.77 -12.41 -0.83
C MET A 287 5.79 -13.10 -2.19
N PHE A 288 4.62 -13.52 -2.66
CA PHE A 288 4.45 -14.30 -3.88
C PHE A 288 3.41 -13.63 -4.79
N TRP A 289 3.82 -13.29 -6.01
CA TRP A 289 3.01 -12.54 -6.94
C TRP A 289 2.95 -13.19 -8.31
N LEU A 290 1.76 -13.22 -8.91
CA LEU A 290 1.56 -13.60 -10.30
C LEU A 290 1.43 -12.34 -11.16
N ASN A 291 2.29 -12.17 -12.18
CA ASN A 291 2.22 -11.04 -13.11
C ASN A 291 1.33 -11.35 -14.29
N LEU A 292 0.23 -10.61 -14.40
CA LEU A 292 -0.75 -10.71 -15.48
C LEU A 292 -0.89 -9.36 -16.22
N SER A 293 -1.61 -9.36 -17.33
CA SER A 293 -1.93 -8.16 -18.07
C SER A 293 -2.83 -7.22 -17.27
N GLN A 294 -2.89 -5.95 -17.66
CA GLN A 294 -3.76 -4.98 -17.01
C GLN A 294 -5.25 -5.31 -17.21
N GLU A 295 -5.58 -5.88 -18.36
CA GLU A 295 -6.94 -6.33 -18.70
C GLU A 295 -7.38 -7.51 -17.82
N GLU A 296 -6.47 -8.46 -17.55
CA GLU A 296 -6.75 -9.59 -16.65
C GLU A 296 -6.90 -9.11 -15.19
N LEU A 297 -6.09 -8.12 -14.78
CA LEU A 297 -6.20 -7.48 -13.47
C LEU A 297 -7.59 -6.84 -13.30
N GLU A 298 -8.05 -6.09 -14.31
CA GLU A 298 -9.37 -5.47 -14.36
C GLU A 298 -10.49 -6.52 -14.26
N ASP A 299 -10.45 -7.55 -15.10
CA ASP A 299 -11.45 -8.61 -15.13
C ASP A 299 -11.56 -9.36 -13.78
N LEU A 300 -10.43 -9.69 -13.16
CA LEU A 300 -10.39 -10.34 -11.85
C LEU A 300 -10.98 -9.43 -10.76
N THR A 301 -10.70 -8.13 -10.80
CA THR A 301 -11.28 -7.14 -9.88
C THR A 301 -12.80 -7.07 -10.01
N ILE A 302 -13.30 -7.00 -11.25
CA ILE A 302 -14.75 -6.98 -11.53
C ILE A 302 -15.41 -8.24 -10.98
N ARG A 303 -14.85 -9.42 -11.27
CA ARG A 303 -15.42 -10.70 -10.83
C ARG A 303 -15.47 -10.85 -9.31
N GLN A 304 -14.46 -10.40 -8.58
CA GLN A 304 -14.48 -10.45 -7.12
C GLN A 304 -15.52 -9.48 -6.53
N LEU A 305 -15.65 -8.28 -7.07
CA LEU A 305 -16.71 -7.36 -6.66
C LEU A 305 -18.11 -7.91 -6.96
N GLN A 306 -18.30 -8.58 -8.10
CA GLN A 306 -19.55 -9.26 -8.44
C GLN A 306 -19.85 -10.44 -7.52
N ALA A 307 -18.82 -11.10 -7.00
CA ALA A 307 -18.95 -12.14 -5.97
C ALA A 307 -19.27 -11.59 -4.57
N GLY A 308 -19.34 -10.26 -4.41
CA GLY A 308 -19.71 -9.58 -3.17
C GLY A 308 -18.55 -9.37 -2.19
N GLU A 309 -17.31 -9.49 -2.64
CA GLU A 309 -16.11 -9.26 -1.80
C GLU A 309 -15.30 -8.06 -2.30
N GLY A 310 -14.84 -7.21 -1.36
CA GLY A 310 -13.96 -6.10 -1.66
C GLY A 310 -12.57 -6.58 -2.13
N VAL A 311 -11.88 -5.74 -2.90
CA VAL A 311 -10.56 -6.06 -3.45
C VAL A 311 -9.52 -5.10 -2.89
N MET A 312 -8.61 -5.62 -2.05
CA MET A 312 -7.43 -4.85 -1.65
C MET A 312 -6.55 -4.65 -2.88
N PHE A 313 -6.05 -3.43 -3.06
CA PHE A 313 -5.18 -3.09 -4.17
C PHE A 313 -4.10 -2.09 -3.77
N SER A 314 -3.01 -2.07 -4.54
CA SER A 314 -1.90 -1.13 -4.40
C SER A 314 -1.74 -0.31 -5.67
N CYS A 315 -1.50 0.98 -5.49
CA CYS A 315 -1.42 1.93 -6.60
C CYS A 315 -0.41 3.05 -6.34
N ASP A 316 -0.18 3.84 -7.38
CA ASP A 316 0.31 5.20 -7.23
C ASP A 316 -0.89 6.14 -7.09
N CYS A 317 -1.08 6.71 -5.90
CA CYS A 317 -2.21 7.60 -5.63
C CYS A 317 -1.85 9.10 -5.73
N HIS A 318 -0.61 9.43 -6.09
CA HIS A 318 -0.18 10.82 -6.20
C HIS A 318 -0.63 11.50 -7.49
N PRO A 319 -0.49 10.85 -8.69
CA PRO A 319 -0.90 11.49 -9.93
C PRO A 319 -2.43 11.57 -10.07
N ASP A 320 -2.88 12.58 -10.80
CA ASP A 320 -4.24 12.73 -11.30
C ASP A 320 -5.34 12.73 -10.22
N GLY A 321 -4.98 13.13 -8.99
CA GLY A 321 -5.87 13.06 -7.84
C GLY A 321 -6.29 14.40 -7.25
N ASP A 322 -7.58 14.57 -7.04
CA ASP A 322 -8.16 15.58 -6.14
C ASP A 322 -8.51 14.91 -4.82
N ARG A 323 -7.58 14.98 -3.88
CA ARG A 323 -7.71 14.35 -2.57
C ARG A 323 -8.86 14.93 -1.75
N ALA A 324 -9.14 16.20 -1.89
CA ALA A 324 -10.18 16.89 -1.12
C ALA A 324 -11.58 16.46 -1.57
N ASN A 325 -11.79 16.40 -2.89
CA ASN A 325 -13.08 16.06 -3.48
C ASN A 325 -13.24 14.56 -3.79
N GLY A 326 -12.17 13.78 -3.70
CA GLY A 326 -12.21 12.32 -3.85
C GLY A 326 -12.27 11.83 -5.28
N TYR A 327 -11.47 12.43 -6.18
CA TYR A 327 -11.37 12.03 -7.57
C TYR A 327 -9.95 11.61 -7.93
N TRP A 328 -9.85 10.56 -8.75
CA TRP A 328 -8.63 10.14 -9.46
C TRP A 328 -8.96 9.94 -10.94
N ASP A 329 -8.60 10.90 -11.76
CA ASP A 329 -8.79 10.85 -13.21
C ASP A 329 -7.82 11.81 -13.91
N PRO A 330 -6.97 11.32 -14.84
CA PRO A 330 -6.07 12.19 -15.62
C PRO A 330 -6.82 13.26 -16.43
N ASP A 331 -8.06 13.01 -16.85
CA ASP A 331 -8.86 13.99 -17.59
C ASP A 331 -9.34 15.17 -16.68
N CYS A 332 -9.24 15.03 -15.36
CA CYS A 332 -9.57 16.10 -14.42
C CYS A 332 -8.50 17.18 -14.30
N PHE A 333 -7.34 17.02 -14.94
CA PHE A 333 -6.24 17.97 -14.81
C PHE A 333 -5.58 18.28 -16.15
N GLN A 334 -5.46 19.57 -16.49
CA GLN A 334 -4.81 20.07 -17.70
C GLN A 334 -3.51 20.81 -17.36
N PHE A 335 -2.58 20.11 -16.68
CA PHE A 335 -1.30 20.70 -16.29
C PHE A 335 -0.48 21.16 -17.49
N GLY A 336 -0.50 20.42 -18.58
CA GLY A 336 0.24 20.76 -19.80
C GLY A 336 -0.18 22.10 -20.38
N GLU A 337 -1.46 22.33 -20.50
CA GLU A 337 -2.05 23.54 -21.03
C GLU A 337 -1.75 24.76 -20.13
N VAL A 338 -1.94 24.59 -18.81
CA VAL A 338 -1.66 25.66 -17.82
C VAL A 338 -0.19 26.02 -17.78
N LEU A 339 0.71 25.07 -18.02
CA LEU A 339 2.14 25.27 -18.07
C LEU A 339 2.70 25.56 -19.48
N GLY A 340 1.87 26.08 -20.36
CA GLY A 340 2.30 26.60 -21.66
C GLY A 340 2.56 25.53 -22.72
N GLY A 341 1.90 24.38 -22.64
CA GLY A 341 1.95 23.32 -23.63
C GLY A 341 3.02 22.26 -23.36
N LEU A 342 3.32 21.99 -22.08
CA LEU A 342 4.14 20.85 -21.72
C LEU A 342 3.39 19.55 -22.06
N THR A 343 4.12 18.57 -22.57
CA THR A 343 3.56 17.26 -22.94
C THR A 343 4.10 16.18 -21.99
N PHE A 344 3.22 15.28 -21.57
CA PHE A 344 3.52 14.13 -20.73
C PHE A 344 3.17 12.85 -21.48
N GLY A 345 4.15 12.08 -21.90
CA GLY A 345 3.93 10.93 -22.80
C GLY A 345 4.60 9.64 -22.35
N MET A 346 5.08 9.54 -21.08
CA MET A 346 5.67 8.31 -20.58
C MET A 346 4.64 7.19 -20.47
N THR A 347 5.02 6.02 -20.95
CA THR A 347 4.28 4.77 -20.73
C THR A 347 4.35 4.36 -19.24
N LYS A 348 3.46 3.46 -18.80
CA LYS A 348 3.47 2.89 -17.45
C LYS A 348 4.83 2.25 -17.12
N ALA A 349 5.48 1.60 -18.09
CA ALA A 349 6.82 1.03 -17.93
C ALA A 349 7.89 2.10 -17.71
N GLU A 350 7.89 3.15 -18.53
CA GLU A 350 8.85 4.25 -18.42
C GLU A 350 8.68 5.00 -17.09
N ARG A 351 7.45 5.22 -16.63
CA ARG A 351 7.18 5.84 -15.33
C ARG A 351 7.78 5.03 -14.18
N LEU A 352 7.66 3.70 -14.18
CA LEU A 352 8.29 2.85 -13.17
C LEU A 352 9.83 2.92 -13.25
N LEU A 353 10.41 2.78 -14.45
CA LEU A 353 11.87 2.76 -14.64
C LEU A 353 12.53 4.11 -14.31
N THR A 354 11.82 5.21 -14.49
CA THR A 354 12.30 6.57 -14.18
C THR A 354 11.99 7.03 -12.76
N ARG A 355 11.28 6.21 -11.97
CA ARG A 355 10.77 6.54 -10.63
C ARG A 355 9.75 7.68 -10.62
N GLU A 356 9.11 7.93 -11.73
CA GLU A 356 7.96 8.84 -11.81
C GLU A 356 6.74 8.23 -11.12
N SER A 357 6.62 6.89 -11.13
CA SER A 357 5.57 6.16 -10.44
C SER A 357 6.13 5.06 -9.56
N THR A 358 5.46 4.83 -8.44
CA THR A 358 5.75 3.75 -7.49
C THR A 358 4.47 3.34 -6.77
N MET A 359 4.38 2.09 -6.29
CA MET A 359 3.32 1.69 -5.37
C MET A 359 3.52 2.41 -4.03
N ASN A 360 2.69 3.41 -3.75
CA ASN A 360 2.83 4.24 -2.55
C ASN A 360 1.61 4.21 -1.62
N HIS A 361 0.51 3.56 -2.04
CA HIS A 361 -0.70 3.50 -1.25
C HIS A 361 -1.52 2.25 -1.53
N CYS A 362 -2.17 1.72 -0.47
CA CYS A 362 -3.09 0.60 -0.54
C CYS A 362 -4.48 1.03 -0.10
N MET A 363 -5.49 0.57 -0.84
CA MET A 363 -6.90 0.86 -0.61
C MET A 363 -7.75 -0.38 -0.93
N MET A 364 -9.07 -0.24 -0.86
CA MET A 364 -10.01 -1.30 -1.19
C MET A 364 -11.01 -0.84 -2.25
N PHE A 365 -11.08 -1.55 -3.39
CA PHE A 365 -12.22 -1.41 -4.28
C PHE A 365 -13.46 -2.02 -3.61
N CYS A 366 -14.53 -1.24 -3.57
CA CYS A 366 -15.83 -1.65 -3.02
C CYS A 366 -16.98 -1.44 -4.00
N GLY A 367 -16.71 -1.09 -5.26
CA GLY A 367 -17.69 -1.02 -6.31
C GLY A 367 -17.07 -0.70 -7.67
N VAL A 368 -17.82 -1.00 -8.71
CA VAL A 368 -17.49 -0.69 -10.09
C VAL A 368 -18.76 -0.34 -10.86
N ASN A 369 -18.69 0.63 -11.74
CA ASN A 369 -19.74 0.85 -12.72
C ASN A 369 -19.34 0.20 -14.04
N LEU A 370 -20.23 -0.62 -14.57
CA LEU A 370 -20.05 -1.30 -15.85
C LEU A 370 -20.96 -0.64 -16.88
N ASP A 371 -20.43 -0.44 -18.09
CA ASP A 371 -21.19 0.00 -19.27
C ASP A 371 -22.10 -1.13 -19.81
N GLU A 372 -22.81 -0.86 -20.88
CA GLU A 372 -23.70 -1.82 -21.57
C GLU A 372 -22.96 -3.04 -22.13
N ASN A 373 -21.64 -2.96 -22.31
CA ASN A 373 -20.78 -4.05 -22.78
C ASN A 373 -20.07 -4.79 -21.63
N GLY A 374 -20.38 -4.42 -20.38
CA GLY A 374 -19.77 -5.00 -19.19
C GLY A 374 -18.35 -4.51 -18.88
N LYS A 375 -17.92 -3.38 -19.50
CA LYS A 375 -16.61 -2.76 -19.23
C LYS A 375 -16.71 -1.74 -18.12
N ALA A 376 -15.68 -1.67 -17.30
CA ALA A 376 -15.60 -0.66 -16.26
C ALA A 376 -15.41 0.75 -16.86
N ASP A 377 -16.11 1.73 -16.30
CA ASP A 377 -15.88 3.13 -16.59
C ASP A 377 -15.35 3.91 -15.37
N ARG A 378 -15.68 3.45 -14.16
CA ARG A 378 -15.21 4.03 -12.90
C ARG A 378 -15.33 3.05 -11.75
N TRP A 379 -14.51 3.29 -10.72
CA TRP A 379 -14.32 2.44 -9.56
C TRP A 379 -14.65 3.19 -8.27
N LYS A 380 -15.38 2.54 -7.35
CA LYS A 380 -15.58 3.04 -5.99
C LYS A 380 -14.49 2.50 -5.08
N ILE A 381 -13.85 3.41 -4.37
CA ILE A 381 -12.69 3.10 -3.53
C ILE A 381 -12.98 3.50 -2.10
N GLU A 382 -12.83 2.58 -1.16
CA GLU A 382 -12.76 2.86 0.27
C GLU A 382 -11.31 3.14 0.65
N ASN A 383 -11.07 4.33 1.22
CA ASN A 383 -9.76 4.76 1.65
C ASN A 383 -9.65 4.79 3.18
N SER A 384 -8.45 4.84 3.70
CA SER A 384 -8.15 4.90 5.14
C SER A 384 -7.66 6.28 5.60
N TRP A 385 -8.24 7.36 5.08
CA TRP A 385 -7.89 8.74 5.46
C TRP A 385 -8.97 9.44 6.28
N GLY A 386 -9.95 8.68 6.78
CA GLY A 386 -11.10 9.20 7.52
C GLY A 386 -12.18 9.76 6.62
N ASP A 387 -13.33 10.03 7.19
CA ASP A 387 -14.55 10.47 6.52
C ASP A 387 -14.58 11.96 6.16
N ALA A 388 -13.67 12.74 6.72
CA ALA A 388 -13.53 14.17 6.41
C ALA A 388 -12.84 14.42 5.05
N SER A 389 -12.29 13.39 4.38
CA SER A 389 -11.57 13.47 3.12
C SER A 389 -12.37 12.78 2.02
N GLY A 390 -12.27 13.27 0.78
CA GLY A 390 -13.02 12.75 -0.34
C GLY A 390 -14.54 12.84 -0.14
N GLN A 391 -15.29 11.91 -0.70
CA GLN A 391 -16.74 11.84 -0.55
C GLN A 391 -17.09 10.96 0.67
N LYS A 392 -16.99 11.53 1.87
CA LYS A 392 -17.16 10.81 3.15
C LYS A 392 -16.22 9.60 3.27
N GLY A 393 -14.95 9.79 2.89
CA GLY A 393 -13.91 8.75 2.93
C GLY A 393 -13.89 7.81 1.73
N TYR A 394 -14.83 7.94 0.80
CA TYR A 394 -14.82 7.24 -0.49
C TYR A 394 -14.23 8.11 -1.58
N TYR A 395 -13.68 7.42 -2.57
CA TYR A 395 -13.07 8.02 -3.74
C TYR A 395 -13.58 7.35 -5.01
N ILE A 396 -13.48 8.07 -6.13
CA ILE A 396 -13.83 7.55 -7.45
C ILE A 396 -12.58 7.57 -8.31
N GLY A 397 -12.15 6.41 -8.79
CA GLY A 397 -11.12 6.30 -9.81
C GLY A 397 -11.76 6.07 -11.18
N SER A 398 -11.33 6.82 -12.23
CA SER A 398 -11.72 6.49 -13.60
C SER A 398 -11.03 5.22 -14.09
N GLU A 399 -11.53 4.64 -15.16
CA GLU A 399 -10.88 3.51 -15.82
C GLU A 399 -9.48 3.87 -16.35
N LYS A 400 -9.29 5.10 -16.83
CA LYS A 400 -7.97 5.60 -17.25
C LYS A 400 -6.98 5.62 -16.11
N TRP A 401 -7.41 6.10 -14.94
CA TRP A 401 -6.57 6.10 -13.73
C TRP A 401 -6.25 4.69 -13.27
N PHE A 402 -7.22 3.78 -13.27
CA PHE A 402 -7.02 2.37 -12.92
C PHE A 402 -5.90 1.75 -13.78
N LYS A 403 -5.99 1.89 -15.10
CA LYS A 403 -4.97 1.36 -16.03
C LYS A 403 -3.59 1.97 -15.83
N ALA A 404 -3.53 3.26 -15.58
CA ALA A 404 -2.27 3.96 -15.42
C ALA A 404 -1.58 3.71 -14.08
N ASN A 405 -2.34 3.58 -12.98
CA ASN A 405 -1.80 3.73 -11.64
C ASN A 405 -2.02 2.52 -10.72
N VAL A 406 -2.89 1.56 -11.05
CA VAL A 406 -3.07 0.33 -10.26
C VAL A 406 -2.05 -0.71 -10.72
N TYR A 407 -1.28 -1.23 -9.77
CA TYR A 407 -0.20 -2.19 -10.02
C TYR A 407 -0.44 -3.56 -9.40
N GLN A 408 -1.27 -3.65 -8.36
CA GLN A 408 -1.48 -4.86 -7.61
C GLN A 408 -2.92 -4.96 -7.11
N ILE A 409 -3.47 -6.19 -7.14
CA ILE A 409 -4.74 -6.55 -6.50
C ILE A 409 -4.58 -7.86 -5.74
N THR A 410 -5.50 -8.10 -4.80
CA THR A 410 -5.62 -9.40 -4.13
C THR A 410 -6.98 -10.00 -4.39
N VAL A 411 -7.01 -11.20 -4.95
CA VAL A 411 -8.24 -11.89 -5.34
C VAL A 411 -8.23 -13.35 -4.91
N ARG A 412 -9.41 -13.96 -4.88
CA ARG A 412 -9.58 -15.39 -4.63
C ARG A 412 -9.02 -16.24 -5.78
N LYS A 413 -8.23 -17.27 -5.46
CA LYS A 413 -7.72 -18.25 -6.44
C LYS A 413 -8.83 -18.93 -7.23
N SER A 414 -10.02 -19.07 -6.64
CA SER A 414 -11.20 -19.63 -7.31
C SER A 414 -11.67 -18.81 -8.51
N LEU A 415 -11.31 -17.52 -8.58
CA LEU A 415 -11.63 -16.65 -9.71
C LEU A 415 -10.63 -16.78 -10.86
N LEU A 416 -9.48 -17.38 -10.65
CA LEU A 416 -8.51 -17.63 -11.71
C LEU A 416 -9.04 -18.68 -12.69
N SER A 417 -8.76 -18.51 -13.97
CA SER A 417 -8.94 -19.56 -14.96
C SER A 417 -7.98 -20.73 -14.69
N ASP A 418 -8.26 -21.92 -15.26
CA ASP A 418 -7.36 -23.08 -15.11
C ASP A 418 -5.95 -22.79 -15.62
N ALA A 419 -5.83 -22.03 -16.72
CA ALA A 419 -4.55 -21.59 -17.26
C ALA A 419 -3.79 -20.67 -16.29
N GLN A 420 -4.47 -19.71 -15.67
CA GLN A 420 -3.86 -18.81 -14.68
C GLN A 420 -3.50 -19.57 -13.39
N ARG A 421 -4.33 -20.51 -12.94
CA ARG A 421 -4.01 -21.37 -11.77
C ARG A 421 -2.74 -22.19 -11.98
N ALA A 422 -2.59 -22.78 -13.16
CA ALA A 422 -1.39 -23.56 -13.49
C ALA A 422 -0.10 -22.72 -13.46
N LEU A 423 -0.19 -21.40 -13.61
CA LEU A 423 0.99 -20.53 -13.48
C LEU A 423 1.50 -20.43 -12.02
N LEU A 424 0.66 -20.69 -11.03
CA LEU A 424 1.04 -20.64 -9.62
C LEU A 424 2.02 -21.75 -9.21
N ASP A 425 2.10 -22.82 -10.00
CA ASP A 425 3.01 -23.96 -9.76
C ASP A 425 4.45 -23.67 -10.29
N GLN A 426 4.68 -22.52 -10.91
CA GLN A 426 6.00 -22.14 -11.41
C GLN A 426 6.92 -21.74 -10.25
N GLU A 427 8.20 -22.05 -10.38
CA GLU A 427 9.25 -21.50 -9.51
C GLU A 427 9.27 -19.97 -9.66
N PRO A 428 9.08 -19.21 -8.56
CA PRO A 428 9.01 -17.76 -8.63
C PRO A 428 10.37 -17.15 -8.92
N LEU A 429 10.40 -16.14 -9.76
CA LEU A 429 11.62 -15.37 -10.07
C LEU A 429 11.86 -14.33 -8.96
N PRO A 430 13.07 -14.28 -8.37
CA PRO A 430 13.37 -13.31 -7.33
C PRO A 430 13.49 -11.90 -7.91
N MET A 431 12.77 -10.96 -7.32
CA MET A 431 12.93 -9.54 -7.58
C MET A 431 14.11 -8.99 -6.77
N LYS A 432 14.70 -7.91 -7.25
CA LYS A 432 15.78 -7.22 -6.54
C LYS A 432 15.21 -6.30 -5.46
N LEU A 433 15.99 -6.07 -4.39
CA LEU A 433 15.62 -5.13 -3.30
C LEU A 433 15.27 -3.71 -3.79
N TRP A 434 15.77 -3.31 -4.94
CA TRP A 434 15.51 -1.99 -5.54
C TRP A 434 14.57 -2.05 -6.74
N ASP A 435 13.82 -3.13 -6.86
CA ASP A 435 12.78 -3.22 -7.89
C ASP A 435 11.77 -2.09 -7.71
N PRO A 436 11.31 -1.45 -8.78
CA PRO A 436 10.31 -0.36 -8.67
C PRO A 436 8.98 -0.76 -8.02
N LEU A 437 8.69 -2.06 -7.95
CA LEU A 437 7.51 -2.60 -7.27
C LEU A 437 7.83 -3.18 -5.88
N ALA A 438 9.09 -3.10 -5.43
CA ALA A 438 9.54 -3.60 -4.13
C ALA A 438 9.09 -2.70 -2.98
#